data_d4b4ddc90d62b044c41401bd9b355c12
#
_entry.id   d4b4ddc90d62b044c41401bd9b355c12
#
_cell.length_a   1.000
_cell.length_b   1.000
_cell.length_c   1.000
_cell.angle_alpha   90.00
_cell.angle_beta   90.00
_cell.angle_gamma   90.00
#
_symmetry.space_group_name_H-M   'P 1'
#
loop_
_entity.id
_entity.type
_entity.pdbx_description
1 polymer ?
#
loop_
_entity_poly.entity_id
_entity_poly.type
_entity_poly.pdbx_seq_one_letter_code
_entity_poly.pdbx_strand_id
1 'polypeptide(L)'
;MTHTGQKGIPQTAVIYLLLLGIAALIYQSTGDVIRAVTAVIAFTPCAYILAGSAAAAGAELSLARRGIFIRTGDVLTDLGRAEVISFDTALLCRTGSLDPAFPQTVSVLRRMGLHPVLRVDKDRETAAHIGAAAGISDLRTDAEQSYAAGSSTPAAHVRFHQCAVHGSTLLLTLSGSNASADAMIRGGALHKLPILVRMARRTREKIEQNEIFGNTLGFIGVGLAAAGILSPVSAVLWHLATALILLLNAAGLCAVGAHEKKFAF
;
A
#
# COMPACT_ATOMS: atom_id res chain seq x y z
N MET A 1 2.04 -18.73 23.32
CA MET A 1 1.68 -19.69 22.25
C MET A 1 2.09 -19.05 20.94
N THR A 2 3.16 -19.56 20.38
CA THR A 2 3.80 -19.07 19.14
C THR A 2 2.95 -19.51 17.95
N HIS A 3 2.27 -18.55 17.31
CA HIS A 3 1.72 -18.78 15.97
C HIS A 3 2.90 -18.96 15.00
N THR A 4 3.24 -20.19 14.71
CA THR A 4 4.01 -20.59 13.54
C THR A 4 3.14 -20.34 12.30
N GLY A 5 3.13 -19.10 11.83
CA GLY A 5 2.60 -18.76 10.51
C GLY A 5 3.34 -19.61 9.47
N GLN A 6 2.61 -20.48 8.80
CA GLN A 6 3.06 -21.26 7.66
C GLN A 6 3.64 -20.25 6.63
N LYS A 7 4.98 -20.16 6.58
CA LYS A 7 5.68 -19.35 5.58
C LYS A 7 5.47 -20.08 4.25
N GLY A 8 4.42 -19.69 3.53
CA GLY A 8 4.24 -20.08 2.12
C GLY A 8 5.51 -19.70 1.34
N ILE A 9 5.83 -20.48 0.32
CA ILE A 9 6.96 -20.19 -0.58
C ILE A 9 6.74 -18.76 -1.08
N PRO A 10 7.72 -17.84 -0.93
CA PRO A 10 7.54 -16.46 -1.37
C PRO A 10 7.25 -16.46 -2.88
N GLN A 11 6.27 -15.66 -3.30
CA GLN A 11 5.81 -15.58 -4.69
C GLN A 11 6.98 -15.42 -5.68
N THR A 12 8.01 -14.68 -5.28
CA THR A 12 9.27 -14.52 -6.03
C THR A 12 9.99 -15.86 -6.28
N ALA A 13 10.04 -16.74 -5.28
CA ALA A 13 10.68 -18.05 -5.45
C ALA A 13 9.93 -18.94 -6.45
N VAL A 14 8.59 -18.88 -6.46
CA VAL A 14 7.77 -19.61 -7.45
C VAL A 14 8.09 -19.12 -8.86
N ILE A 15 8.21 -17.81 -9.07
CA ILE A 15 8.54 -17.21 -10.38
C ILE A 15 9.92 -17.68 -10.84
N TYR A 16 10.92 -17.69 -9.96
CA TYR A 16 12.26 -18.17 -10.32
C TYR A 16 12.29 -19.66 -10.64
N LEU A 17 11.57 -20.50 -9.89
CA LEU A 17 11.46 -21.93 -10.20
C LEU A 17 10.80 -22.17 -11.55
N LEU A 18 9.75 -21.44 -11.85
CA LEU A 18 9.07 -21.50 -13.15
C LEU A 18 10.00 -21.06 -14.28
N LEU A 19 10.76 -20.00 -14.09
CA LEU A 19 11.75 -19.51 -15.05
C LEU A 19 12.85 -20.55 -15.32
N LEU A 20 13.39 -21.18 -14.28
CA LEU A 20 14.38 -22.24 -14.43
C LEU A 20 13.79 -23.45 -15.16
N GLY A 21 12.54 -23.81 -14.90
CA GLY A 21 11.83 -24.85 -15.64
C GLY A 21 11.69 -24.53 -17.13
N ILE A 22 11.34 -23.28 -17.46
CA ILE A 22 11.25 -22.79 -18.85
C ILE A 22 12.64 -22.83 -19.51
N ALA A 23 13.70 -22.39 -18.83
CA ALA A 23 15.05 -22.43 -19.36
C ALA A 23 15.53 -23.87 -19.63
N ALA A 24 15.20 -24.81 -18.75
CA ALA A 24 15.49 -26.24 -18.96
C ALA A 24 14.74 -26.79 -20.18
N LEU A 25 13.47 -26.43 -20.36
CA LEU A 25 12.67 -26.80 -21.54
C LEU A 25 13.27 -26.23 -22.83
N ILE A 26 13.71 -24.97 -22.84
CA ILE A 26 14.40 -24.36 -23.99
C ILE A 26 15.67 -25.15 -24.33
N TYR A 27 16.45 -25.48 -23.31
CA TYR A 27 17.67 -26.27 -23.52
C TYR A 27 17.37 -27.66 -24.07
N GLN A 28 16.39 -28.39 -23.52
CA GLN A 28 16.00 -29.71 -24.00
C GLN A 28 15.49 -29.70 -25.45
N SER A 29 14.76 -28.65 -25.83
CA SER A 29 14.17 -28.55 -27.18
C SER A 29 15.15 -28.07 -28.24
N THR A 30 16.11 -27.22 -27.89
CA THR A 30 17.02 -26.57 -28.83
C THR A 30 18.45 -27.11 -28.78
N GLY A 31 18.85 -27.77 -27.69
CA GLY A 31 20.24 -28.15 -27.41
C GLY A 31 21.18 -26.95 -27.17
N ASP A 32 20.65 -25.74 -27.14
CA ASP A 32 21.43 -24.50 -27.10
C ASP A 32 21.40 -23.86 -25.68
N VAL A 33 22.50 -24.01 -24.97
CA VAL A 33 22.68 -23.44 -23.62
C VAL A 33 22.62 -21.91 -23.64
N ILE A 34 23.10 -21.29 -24.74
CA ILE A 34 23.11 -19.83 -24.85
C ILE A 34 21.69 -19.27 -24.87
N ARG A 35 20.77 -19.92 -25.58
CA ARG A 35 19.34 -19.54 -25.60
C ARG A 35 18.69 -19.68 -24.22
N ALA A 36 18.98 -20.78 -23.52
CA ALA A 36 18.44 -21.00 -22.17
C ALA A 36 18.92 -19.91 -21.19
N VAL A 37 20.21 -19.58 -21.20
CA VAL A 37 20.80 -18.53 -20.38
C VAL A 37 20.24 -17.14 -20.77
N THR A 38 20.10 -16.88 -22.08
CA THR A 38 19.53 -15.62 -22.60
C THR A 38 18.09 -15.43 -22.08
N ALA A 39 17.28 -16.48 -22.04
CA ALA A 39 15.93 -16.43 -21.52
C ALA A 39 15.90 -16.05 -20.03
N VAL A 40 16.82 -16.58 -19.23
CA VAL A 40 16.95 -16.22 -17.81
C VAL A 40 17.36 -14.75 -17.65
N ILE A 41 18.28 -14.25 -18.48
CA ILE A 41 18.72 -12.85 -18.46
C ILE A 41 17.58 -11.92 -18.88
N ALA A 42 16.80 -12.29 -19.90
CA ALA A 42 15.70 -11.47 -20.41
C ALA A 42 14.56 -11.29 -19.40
N PHE A 43 14.34 -12.28 -18.53
CA PHE A 43 13.35 -12.23 -17.49
C PHE A 43 14.01 -12.04 -16.12
N THR A 44 13.92 -10.84 -15.56
CA THR A 44 14.47 -10.55 -14.24
C THR A 44 13.43 -9.84 -13.40
N PRO A 45 12.90 -10.47 -12.35
CA PRO A 45 11.86 -9.88 -11.50
C PRO A 45 12.36 -8.70 -10.66
N CYS A 46 13.67 -8.46 -10.60
CA CYS A 46 14.23 -7.33 -9.83
C CYS A 46 13.75 -5.96 -10.35
N ALA A 47 13.42 -5.83 -11.63
CA ALA A 47 12.99 -4.56 -12.21
C ALA A 47 11.69 -4.04 -11.60
N TYR A 48 10.66 -4.86 -11.44
CA TYR A 48 9.41 -4.43 -10.83
C TYR A 48 9.50 -4.32 -9.32
N ILE A 49 10.34 -5.13 -8.65
CA ILE A 49 10.59 -5.01 -7.21
C ILE A 49 11.23 -3.65 -6.92
N LEU A 50 12.24 -3.26 -7.71
CA LEU A 50 12.89 -1.96 -7.58
C LEU A 50 11.93 -0.81 -7.88
N ALA A 51 11.09 -0.94 -8.92
CA ALA A 51 10.08 0.05 -9.25
C ALA A 51 9.00 0.18 -8.17
N GLY A 52 8.61 -0.92 -7.53
CA GLY A 52 7.69 -0.93 -6.39
C GLY A 52 8.26 -0.14 -5.20
N SER A 53 9.51 -0.41 -4.84
CA SER A 53 10.20 0.32 -3.78
C SER A 53 10.36 1.81 -4.10
N ALA A 54 10.67 2.15 -5.36
CA ALA A 54 10.75 3.53 -5.82
C ALA A 54 9.39 4.26 -5.76
N ALA A 55 8.31 3.58 -6.12
CA ALA A 55 6.95 4.11 -6.02
C ALA A 55 6.58 4.41 -4.56
N ALA A 56 6.85 3.48 -3.64
CA ALA A 56 6.61 3.67 -2.21
C ALA A 56 7.43 4.85 -1.66
N ALA A 57 8.73 4.91 -1.92
CA ALA A 57 9.60 6.00 -1.48
C ALA A 57 9.15 7.37 -2.03
N GLY A 58 8.72 7.43 -3.29
CA GLY A 58 8.16 8.64 -3.89
C GLY A 58 6.88 9.12 -3.20
N ALA A 59 5.99 8.20 -2.87
CA ALA A 59 4.78 8.48 -2.13
C ALA A 59 5.07 8.94 -0.69
N GLU A 60 5.99 8.28 0.02
CA GLU A 60 6.44 8.67 1.36
C GLU A 60 6.99 10.11 1.37
N LEU A 61 7.87 10.44 0.42
CA LEU A 61 8.41 11.80 0.31
C LEU A 61 7.32 12.84 0.05
N SER A 62 6.35 12.52 -0.82
CA SER A 62 5.22 13.40 -1.11
C SER A 62 4.33 13.62 0.12
N LEU A 63 4.09 12.58 0.92
CA LEU A 63 3.31 12.62 2.15
C LEU A 63 4.05 13.36 3.27
N ALA A 64 5.37 13.13 3.41
CA ALA A 64 6.20 13.79 4.41
C ALA A 64 6.19 15.33 4.24
N ARG A 65 6.22 15.83 3.01
CA ARG A 65 6.08 17.27 2.70
C ARG A 65 4.75 17.86 3.17
N ARG A 66 3.73 17.03 3.38
CA ARG A 66 2.40 17.42 3.90
C ARG A 66 2.25 17.19 5.40
N GLY A 67 3.33 16.77 6.07
CA GLY A 67 3.33 16.45 7.50
C GLY A 67 2.68 15.11 7.83
N ILE A 68 2.66 14.18 6.86
CA ILE A 68 2.21 12.80 7.02
C ILE A 68 3.44 11.91 6.92
N PHE A 69 3.74 11.18 7.98
CA PHE A 69 4.91 10.31 8.06
C PHE A 69 4.47 8.86 8.09
N ILE A 70 5.10 8.04 7.28
CA ILE A 70 4.83 6.61 7.15
C ILE A 70 6.02 5.85 7.73
N ARG A 71 5.77 4.75 8.43
CA ARG A 71 6.81 3.94 9.05
C ARG A 71 7.63 3.17 8.01
N THR A 72 6.95 2.52 7.07
CA THR A 72 7.57 1.75 5.96
C THR A 72 6.66 1.80 4.74
N GLY A 73 7.23 1.61 3.53
CA GLY A 73 6.48 1.61 2.27
C GLY A 73 5.36 0.57 2.20
N ASP A 74 5.52 -0.57 2.88
CA ASP A 74 4.51 -1.63 2.94
C ASP A 74 3.19 -1.14 3.54
N VAL A 75 3.25 -0.20 4.50
CA VAL A 75 2.07 0.42 5.11
C VAL A 75 1.18 1.07 4.06
N LEU A 76 1.75 1.68 3.00
CA LEU A 76 0.96 2.28 1.92
C LEU A 76 0.23 1.21 1.11
N THR A 77 0.88 0.10 0.83
CA THR A 77 0.27 -1.01 0.10
C THR A 77 -0.88 -1.63 0.89
N ASP A 78 -0.68 -1.86 2.19
CA ASP A 78 -1.68 -2.45 3.08
C ASP A 78 -2.84 -1.49 3.34
N LEU A 79 -2.56 -0.20 3.58
CA LEU A 79 -3.59 0.83 3.70
C LEU A 79 -4.38 1.01 2.39
N GLY A 80 -3.74 0.81 1.24
CA GLY A 80 -4.41 0.83 -0.06
C GLY A 80 -5.44 -0.29 -0.23
N ARG A 81 -5.29 -1.40 0.53
CA ARG A 81 -6.24 -2.52 0.58
C ARG A 81 -7.33 -2.34 1.64
N ALA A 82 -7.18 -1.38 2.55
CA ALA A 82 -8.12 -1.21 3.64
C ALA A 82 -9.53 -0.92 3.13
N GLU A 83 -10.50 -1.66 3.65
CA GLU A 83 -11.93 -1.49 3.37
C GLU A 83 -12.64 -0.84 4.55
N VAL A 84 -12.12 -1.03 5.76
CA VAL A 84 -12.68 -0.50 6.99
C VAL A 84 -11.73 0.51 7.61
N ILE A 85 -12.28 1.61 8.09
CA ILE A 85 -11.54 2.60 8.88
C ILE A 85 -12.28 2.86 10.20
N SER A 86 -11.62 2.57 11.31
CA SER A 86 -12.21 2.77 12.64
C SER A 86 -11.64 4.01 13.32
N PHE A 87 -12.53 4.76 13.96
CA PHE A 87 -12.21 5.94 14.73
C PHE A 87 -12.48 5.70 16.21
N ASP A 88 -11.57 6.14 17.07
CA ASP A 88 -11.75 6.10 18.50
C ASP A 88 -12.64 7.28 18.95
N THR A 89 -13.64 7.06 19.81
CA THR A 89 -14.50 8.13 20.35
C THR A 89 -13.71 9.17 21.13
N ALA A 90 -12.67 8.76 21.86
CA ALA A 90 -11.76 9.67 22.57
C ALA A 90 -11.05 10.67 21.65
N LEU A 91 -10.89 10.30 20.37
CA LEU A 91 -10.33 11.15 19.32
C LEU A 91 -11.20 12.38 19.06
N LEU A 92 -12.50 12.22 19.11
CA LEU A 92 -13.47 13.14 18.55
C LEU A 92 -13.96 14.19 19.56
N CYS A 93 -13.78 13.92 20.86
CA CYS A 93 -14.27 14.76 21.96
C CYS A 93 -13.18 15.49 22.74
N ARG A 94 -12.10 15.95 22.08
CA ARG A 94 -10.97 16.62 22.75
C ARG A 94 -11.29 17.89 23.51
N THR A 95 -12.36 18.58 23.11
CA THR A 95 -12.79 19.87 23.68
C THR A 95 -14.26 19.84 24.10
N GLY A 96 -14.85 18.65 24.27
CA GLY A 96 -16.28 18.50 24.55
C GLY A 96 -17.18 18.73 23.32
N SER A 97 -16.63 19.09 22.16
CA SER A 97 -17.34 19.23 20.90
C SER A 97 -16.69 18.41 19.78
N LEU A 98 -17.53 17.95 18.85
CA LEU A 98 -17.07 17.23 17.66
C LEU A 98 -16.26 18.17 16.76
N ASP A 99 -15.11 17.70 16.28
CA ASP A 99 -14.33 18.44 15.26
C ASP A 99 -15.22 18.69 14.03
N PRO A 100 -15.46 19.96 13.64
CA PRO A 100 -16.33 20.29 12.50
C PRO A 100 -15.87 19.69 11.16
N ALA A 101 -14.57 19.36 11.04
CA ALA A 101 -14.03 18.70 9.85
C ALA A 101 -14.33 17.20 9.80
N PHE A 102 -14.76 16.57 10.93
CA PHE A 102 -14.95 15.13 11.02
C PHE A 102 -16.06 14.61 10.10
N PRO A 103 -17.30 15.16 10.11
CA PRO A 103 -18.37 14.67 9.24
C PRO A 103 -18.01 14.75 7.76
N GLN A 104 -17.34 15.83 7.35
CA GLN A 104 -16.86 16.00 5.99
C GLN A 104 -15.79 14.96 5.63
N THR A 105 -14.84 14.72 6.54
CA THR A 105 -13.81 13.69 6.36
C THR A 105 -14.44 12.30 6.19
N VAL A 106 -15.38 11.94 7.04
CA VAL A 106 -16.13 10.67 6.97
C VAL A 106 -16.84 10.53 5.64
N SER A 107 -17.53 11.59 5.18
CA SER A 107 -18.24 11.58 3.90
C SER A 107 -17.30 11.36 2.71
N VAL A 108 -16.10 11.94 2.73
CA VAL A 108 -15.08 11.75 1.70
C VAL A 108 -14.54 10.33 1.73
N LEU A 109 -14.19 9.80 2.92
CA LEU A 109 -13.70 8.43 3.06
C LEU A 109 -14.72 7.39 2.59
N ARG A 110 -16.01 7.62 2.89
CA ARG A 110 -17.11 6.76 2.40
C ARG A 110 -17.22 6.80 0.87
N ARG A 111 -17.13 7.98 0.25
CA ARG A 111 -17.10 8.11 -1.22
C ARG A 111 -15.89 7.43 -1.85
N MET A 112 -14.81 7.29 -1.09
CA MET A 112 -13.65 6.50 -1.49
C MET A 112 -13.87 4.98 -1.28
N GLY A 113 -15.04 4.52 -0.84
CA GLY A 113 -15.36 3.11 -0.63
C GLY A 113 -14.82 2.52 0.67
N LEU A 114 -14.41 3.37 1.62
CA LEU A 114 -14.11 2.92 2.97
C LEU A 114 -15.37 2.85 3.81
N HIS A 115 -15.46 1.83 4.67
CA HIS A 115 -16.53 1.68 5.65
C HIS A 115 -16.08 2.29 7.00
N PRO A 116 -16.57 3.48 7.37
CA PRO A 116 -16.20 4.11 8.62
C PRO A 116 -16.95 3.45 9.80
N VAL A 117 -16.21 3.09 10.82
CA VAL A 117 -16.69 2.47 12.07
C VAL A 117 -16.28 3.33 13.24
N LEU A 118 -17.15 3.50 14.21
CA LEU A 118 -16.83 4.20 15.46
C LEU A 118 -16.58 3.19 16.56
N ARG A 119 -15.42 3.29 17.22
CA ARG A 119 -15.06 2.44 18.35
C ARG A 119 -15.60 3.04 19.62
N VAL A 120 -16.40 2.26 20.34
CA VAL A 120 -17.01 2.63 21.62
C VAL A 120 -16.11 2.15 22.74
N ASP A 121 -15.56 3.07 23.53
CA ASP A 121 -14.67 2.74 24.65
C ASP A 121 -15.46 2.48 25.95
N LYS A 122 -16.26 3.42 26.43
CA LYS A 122 -17.00 3.30 27.70
C LYS A 122 -18.44 3.76 27.65
N ASP A 123 -18.77 4.73 26.80
CA ASP A 123 -20.07 5.37 26.74
C ASP A 123 -20.70 5.21 25.36
N ARG A 124 -21.66 4.27 25.28
CA ARG A 124 -22.35 3.96 24.03
C ARG A 124 -23.31 5.07 23.60
N GLU A 125 -23.85 5.83 24.56
CA GLU A 125 -24.79 6.91 24.28
C GLU A 125 -24.06 8.11 23.64
N THR A 126 -22.94 8.52 24.22
CA THR A 126 -22.07 9.54 23.62
C THR A 126 -21.55 9.09 22.24
N ALA A 127 -21.16 7.83 22.09
CA ALA A 127 -20.73 7.29 20.81
C ALA A 127 -21.85 7.32 19.77
N ALA A 128 -23.10 7.04 20.16
CA ALA A 128 -24.26 7.10 19.27
C ALA A 128 -24.56 8.54 18.81
N HIS A 129 -24.46 9.52 19.71
CA HIS A 129 -24.59 10.94 19.38
C HIS A 129 -23.51 11.40 18.39
N ILE A 130 -22.25 11.03 18.63
CA ILE A 130 -21.14 11.33 17.74
C ILE A 130 -21.34 10.66 16.38
N GLY A 131 -21.73 9.39 16.38
CA GLY A 131 -22.02 8.62 15.19
C GLY A 131 -23.11 9.26 14.34
N ALA A 132 -24.21 9.66 14.96
CA ALA A 132 -25.31 10.35 14.30
C ALA A 132 -24.86 11.68 13.67
N ALA A 133 -24.10 12.50 14.42
CA ALA A 133 -23.57 13.77 13.93
C ALA A 133 -22.57 13.60 12.76
N ALA A 134 -21.80 12.50 12.75
CA ALA A 134 -20.82 12.18 11.71
C ALA A 134 -21.40 11.34 10.58
N GLY A 135 -22.64 10.87 10.70
CA GLY A 135 -23.28 9.95 9.77
C GLY A 135 -22.71 8.53 9.81
N ILE A 136 -22.10 8.10 10.95
CA ILE A 136 -21.60 6.74 11.15
C ILE A 136 -22.64 5.95 11.95
N SER A 137 -23.18 4.90 11.35
CA SER A 137 -24.16 3.99 12.00
C SER A 137 -23.52 2.74 12.61
N ASP A 138 -22.30 2.37 12.18
CA ASP A 138 -21.60 1.18 12.67
C ASP A 138 -20.79 1.53 13.91
N LEU A 139 -21.29 1.10 15.07
CA LEU A 139 -20.68 1.28 16.38
C LEU A 139 -20.19 -0.07 16.89
N ARG A 140 -18.89 -0.22 17.14
CA ARG A 140 -18.27 -1.48 17.60
C ARG A 140 -17.52 -1.30 18.91
N THR A 141 -17.64 -2.29 19.77
CA THR A 141 -16.80 -2.42 20.97
C THR A 141 -15.46 -3.08 20.64
N ASP A 142 -14.48 -2.96 21.55
CA ASP A 142 -13.16 -3.61 21.37
C ASP A 142 -13.28 -5.13 21.21
N ALA A 143 -14.23 -5.77 21.90
CA ALA A 143 -14.47 -7.21 21.78
C ALA A 143 -14.96 -7.58 20.37
N GLU A 144 -15.94 -6.84 19.82
CA GLU A 144 -16.47 -7.05 18.47
C GLU A 144 -15.42 -6.78 17.39
N GLN A 145 -14.52 -5.84 17.63
CA GLN A 145 -13.44 -5.52 16.71
C GLN A 145 -12.33 -6.57 16.73
N SER A 146 -12.07 -7.20 17.89
CA SER A 146 -11.14 -8.32 18.01
C SER A 146 -11.63 -9.55 17.24
N TYR A 147 -12.94 -9.80 17.21
CA TYR A 147 -13.55 -10.83 16.35
C TYR A 147 -13.43 -10.48 14.86
N ALA A 148 -13.61 -9.22 14.50
CA ALA A 148 -13.45 -8.76 13.11
C ALA A 148 -11.98 -8.74 12.66
N ALA A 149 -11.02 -8.61 13.57
CA ALA A 149 -9.58 -8.75 13.28
C ALA A 149 -9.19 -10.19 12.90
N GLY A 150 -10.00 -11.19 13.25
CA GLY A 150 -9.91 -12.57 12.74
C GLY A 150 -10.49 -12.74 11.34
N SER A 151 -11.25 -11.77 10.84
CA SER A 151 -11.69 -11.74 9.45
C SER A 151 -10.56 -11.20 8.56
N SER A 152 -10.42 -11.76 7.37
CA SER A 152 -9.38 -11.38 6.38
C SER A 152 -9.55 -9.97 5.79
N THR A 153 -10.47 -9.17 6.33
CA THR A 153 -10.76 -7.81 5.83
C THR A 153 -9.71 -6.82 6.36
N PRO A 154 -8.92 -6.19 5.49
CA PRO A 154 -7.94 -5.19 5.89
C PRO A 154 -8.62 -3.98 6.54
N ALA A 155 -8.21 -3.63 7.75
CA ALA A 155 -8.75 -2.49 8.49
C ALA A 155 -7.67 -1.55 8.98
N ALA A 156 -7.98 -0.26 9.01
CA ALA A 156 -7.13 0.80 9.54
C ALA A 156 -7.76 1.42 10.79
N HIS A 157 -6.99 1.57 11.86
CA HIS A 157 -7.42 2.14 13.14
C HIS A 157 -6.79 3.51 13.35
N VAL A 158 -7.61 4.50 13.63
CA VAL A 158 -7.20 5.89 13.82
C VAL A 158 -7.32 6.26 15.28
N ARG A 159 -6.21 6.71 15.89
CA ARG A 159 -6.13 7.16 17.27
C ARG A 159 -5.49 8.55 17.37
N PHE A 160 -5.81 9.27 18.43
CA PHE A 160 -5.07 10.46 18.81
C PHE A 160 -3.95 10.13 19.81
N HIS A 161 -2.81 10.75 19.58
CA HIS A 161 -1.74 10.76 20.56
C HIS A 161 -1.31 12.21 20.83
N GLN A 162 -1.28 12.61 22.10
CA GLN A 162 -0.80 13.92 22.50
C GLN A 162 0.68 13.79 22.84
N CYS A 163 1.55 14.31 21.98
CA CYS A 163 2.99 14.34 22.21
C CYS A 163 3.38 15.71 22.76
N ALA A 164 4.11 15.72 23.88
CA ALA A 164 4.57 16.95 24.55
C ALA A 164 5.46 17.82 23.64
N VAL A 165 6.17 17.21 22.68
CA VAL A 165 7.14 17.90 21.79
C VAL A 165 6.51 18.41 20.51
N HIS A 166 5.49 17.76 19.97
CA HIS A 166 4.94 18.04 18.63
C HIS A 166 3.46 18.41 18.61
N GLY A 167 2.84 18.61 19.76
CA GLY A 167 1.42 18.89 19.86
C GLY A 167 0.55 17.68 19.54
N SER A 168 -0.66 17.91 19.04
CA SER A 168 -1.59 16.84 18.71
C SER A 168 -1.14 16.10 17.45
N THR A 169 -1.07 14.79 17.56
CA THR A 169 -0.69 13.91 16.45
C THR A 169 -1.76 12.85 16.25
N LEU A 170 -2.17 12.62 15.02
CA LEU A 170 -3.07 11.55 14.66
C LEU A 170 -2.23 10.32 14.30
N LEU A 171 -2.47 9.21 14.96
CA LEU A 171 -1.82 7.94 14.70
C LEU A 171 -2.78 7.01 13.97
N LEU A 172 -2.27 6.31 12.97
CA LEU A 172 -2.98 5.27 12.26
C LEU A 172 -2.23 3.96 12.42
N THR A 173 -2.93 2.91 12.83
CA THR A 173 -2.41 1.54 12.91
C THR A 173 -3.22 0.63 11.99
N LEU A 174 -2.55 -0.32 11.35
CA LEU A 174 -3.20 -1.34 10.53
C LEU A 174 -3.56 -2.57 11.38
N SER A 175 -4.62 -3.27 11.00
CA SER A 175 -4.95 -4.55 11.64
C SER A 175 -3.82 -5.54 11.40
N GLY A 176 -3.41 -6.22 12.50
CA GLY A 176 -2.28 -7.16 12.47
C GLY A 176 -0.90 -6.51 12.64
N SER A 177 -0.79 -5.18 12.69
CA SER A 177 0.47 -4.50 13.01
C SER A 177 0.77 -4.57 14.50
N ASN A 178 2.01 -4.96 14.84
CA ASN A 178 2.52 -4.91 16.22
C ASN A 178 3.13 -3.54 16.57
N ALA A 179 3.09 -2.58 15.64
CA ALA A 179 3.64 -1.25 15.86
C ALA A 179 2.66 -0.36 16.63
N SER A 180 3.20 0.60 17.39
CA SER A 180 2.40 1.63 18.06
C SER A 180 1.72 2.59 17.07
N ALA A 181 2.33 2.79 15.90
CA ALA A 181 1.78 3.53 14.78
C ALA A 181 2.44 3.11 13.47
N ASP A 182 1.68 2.96 12.42
CA ASP A 182 2.13 2.69 11.06
C ASP A 182 2.21 3.98 10.24
N ALA A 183 1.31 4.92 10.51
CA ALA A 183 1.36 6.26 9.95
C ALA A 183 1.06 7.32 11.03
N MET A 184 1.65 8.50 10.85
CA MET A 184 1.54 9.63 11.77
C MET A 184 1.20 10.90 11.00
N ILE A 185 0.15 11.61 11.41
CA ILE A 185 -0.25 12.90 10.83
C ILE A 185 0.02 14.00 11.86
N ARG A 186 0.99 14.87 11.57
CA ARG A 186 1.33 16.00 12.44
C ARG A 186 0.17 17.02 12.49
N GLY A 187 -0.07 17.55 13.69
CA GLY A 187 -1.11 18.57 13.93
C GLY A 187 -2.51 18.01 14.10
N GLY A 188 -2.69 16.68 14.11
CA GLY A 188 -3.99 16.06 14.34
C GLY A 188 -5.07 16.36 13.29
N ALA A 189 -4.67 16.75 12.10
CA ALA A 189 -5.55 17.23 11.04
C ALA A 189 -6.29 16.07 10.35
N LEU A 190 -7.53 15.81 10.77
CA LEU A 190 -8.40 14.75 10.22
C LEU A 190 -8.60 14.89 8.70
N HIS A 191 -8.67 16.09 8.16
CA HIS A 191 -8.85 16.34 6.72
C HIS A 191 -7.68 15.81 5.85
N LYS A 192 -6.54 15.45 6.46
CA LYS A 192 -5.41 14.83 5.75
C LYS A 192 -5.57 13.31 5.57
N LEU A 193 -6.48 12.65 6.29
CA LEU A 193 -6.73 11.21 6.14
C LEU A 193 -7.13 10.82 4.72
N PRO A 194 -8.05 11.51 4.03
CA PRO A 194 -8.38 11.19 2.65
C PRO A 194 -7.19 11.33 1.69
N ILE A 195 -6.25 12.25 1.98
CA ILE A 195 -5.03 12.42 1.18
C ILE A 195 -4.13 11.19 1.34
N LEU A 196 -3.94 10.73 2.59
CA LEU A 196 -3.16 9.55 2.90
C LEU A 196 -3.74 8.31 2.22
N VAL A 197 -5.05 8.06 2.36
CA VAL A 197 -5.74 6.90 1.75
C VAL A 197 -5.65 6.96 0.22
N ARG A 198 -5.87 8.13 -0.39
CA ARG A 198 -5.75 8.29 -1.84
C ARG A 198 -4.34 8.00 -2.33
N MET A 199 -3.32 8.47 -1.62
CA MET A 199 -1.93 8.21 -1.97
C MET A 199 -1.61 6.72 -1.81
N ALA A 200 -2.07 6.07 -0.74
CA ALA A 200 -1.91 4.64 -0.50
C ALA A 200 -2.50 3.80 -1.66
N ARG A 201 -3.72 4.10 -2.10
CA ARG A 201 -4.35 3.42 -3.25
C ARG A 201 -3.58 3.62 -4.54
N ARG A 202 -3.19 4.86 -4.83
CA ARG A 202 -2.39 5.17 -6.03
C ARG A 202 -1.04 4.47 -6.03
N THR A 203 -0.39 4.39 -4.85
CA THR A 203 0.88 3.67 -4.72
C THR A 203 0.69 2.19 -5.00
N ARG A 204 -0.33 1.58 -4.42
CA ARG A 204 -0.68 0.19 -4.67
C ARG A 204 -0.97 -0.07 -6.16
N GLU A 205 -1.84 0.74 -6.78
CA GLU A 205 -2.16 0.63 -8.20
C GLU A 205 -0.91 0.72 -9.08
N LYS A 206 0.04 1.61 -8.75
CA LYS A 206 1.30 1.73 -9.48
C LYS A 206 2.21 0.51 -9.29
N ILE A 207 2.26 -0.04 -8.09
CA ILE A 207 3.03 -1.26 -7.82
C ILE A 207 2.44 -2.43 -8.61
N GLU A 208 1.12 -2.63 -8.56
CA GLU A 208 0.41 -3.68 -9.31
C GLU A 208 0.58 -3.52 -10.83
N GLN A 209 0.47 -2.28 -11.35
CA GLN A 209 0.74 -2.00 -12.76
C GLN A 209 2.18 -2.35 -13.16
N ASN A 210 3.17 -1.94 -12.36
CA ASN A 210 4.56 -2.23 -12.64
C ASN A 210 4.85 -3.74 -12.59
N GLU A 211 4.20 -4.47 -11.68
CA GLU A 211 4.30 -5.92 -11.59
C GLU A 211 3.74 -6.60 -12.86
N ILE A 212 2.56 -6.20 -13.31
CA ILE A 212 1.94 -6.72 -14.53
C ILE A 212 2.80 -6.41 -15.75
N PHE A 213 3.23 -5.16 -15.93
CA PHE A 213 4.06 -4.75 -17.04
C PHE A 213 5.43 -5.44 -17.04
N GLY A 214 6.07 -5.54 -15.85
CA GLY A 214 7.37 -6.18 -15.69
C GLY A 214 7.32 -7.66 -16.06
N ASN A 215 6.31 -8.38 -15.56
CA ASN A 215 6.10 -9.79 -15.89
C ASN A 215 5.80 -9.96 -17.39
N THR A 216 4.92 -9.15 -17.96
CA THR A 216 4.56 -9.22 -19.38
C THR A 216 5.79 -9.01 -20.29
N LEU A 217 6.56 -7.94 -20.06
CA LEU A 217 7.78 -7.67 -20.82
C LEU A 217 8.84 -8.75 -20.60
N GLY A 218 8.93 -9.30 -19.40
CA GLY A 218 9.80 -10.42 -19.07
C GLY A 218 9.47 -11.66 -19.88
N PHE A 219 8.20 -12.07 -19.93
CA PHE A 219 7.78 -13.23 -20.73
C PHE A 219 7.94 -13.02 -22.23
N ILE A 220 7.71 -11.80 -22.74
CA ILE A 220 8.03 -11.45 -24.15
C ILE A 220 9.52 -11.66 -24.40
N GLY A 221 10.39 -11.18 -23.52
CA GLY A 221 11.84 -11.36 -23.62
C GLY A 221 12.25 -12.85 -23.63
N VAL A 222 11.63 -13.67 -22.78
CA VAL A 222 11.84 -15.13 -22.76
C VAL A 222 11.45 -15.76 -24.11
N GLY A 223 10.29 -15.39 -24.65
CA GLY A 223 9.84 -15.87 -25.97
C GLY A 223 10.81 -15.51 -27.11
N LEU A 224 11.29 -14.26 -27.12
CA LEU A 224 12.27 -13.79 -28.10
C LEU A 224 13.63 -14.52 -27.97
N ALA A 225 14.06 -14.81 -26.73
CA ALA A 225 15.27 -15.57 -26.46
C ALA A 225 15.11 -17.05 -26.90
N ALA A 226 13.97 -17.67 -26.62
CA ALA A 226 13.67 -19.04 -27.06
C ALA A 226 13.65 -19.16 -28.59
N ALA A 227 13.12 -18.14 -29.28
CA ALA A 227 13.14 -18.05 -30.74
C ALA A 227 14.55 -17.79 -31.33
N GLY A 228 15.55 -17.51 -30.49
CA GLY A 228 16.92 -17.17 -30.93
C GLY A 228 17.09 -15.76 -31.51
N ILE A 229 16.09 -14.88 -31.31
CA ILE A 229 16.11 -13.49 -31.78
C ILE A 229 17.01 -12.64 -30.86
N LEU A 230 16.98 -12.90 -29.55
CA LEU A 230 17.83 -12.20 -28.59
C LEU A 230 19.16 -12.94 -28.40
N SER A 231 20.25 -12.20 -28.46
CA SER A 231 21.55 -12.62 -27.95
C SER A 231 21.66 -12.27 -26.45
N PRO A 232 22.63 -12.84 -25.69
CA PRO A 232 22.83 -12.47 -24.28
C PRO A 232 23.01 -10.95 -24.04
N VAL A 233 23.71 -10.27 -24.95
CA VAL A 233 23.93 -8.82 -24.85
C VAL A 233 22.61 -8.05 -25.08
N SER A 234 21.85 -8.42 -26.12
CA SER A 234 20.56 -7.77 -26.39
C SER A 234 19.52 -8.08 -25.29
N ALA A 235 19.61 -9.24 -24.62
CA ALA A 235 18.75 -9.56 -23.49
C ALA A 235 19.07 -8.67 -22.26
N VAL A 236 20.34 -8.36 -22.01
CA VAL A 236 20.72 -7.37 -20.96
C VAL A 236 20.16 -6.00 -21.30
N LEU A 237 20.28 -5.53 -22.55
CA LEU A 237 19.73 -4.25 -22.98
C LEU A 237 18.20 -4.23 -22.86
N TRP A 238 17.52 -5.32 -23.22
CA TRP A 238 16.08 -5.51 -23.03
C TRP A 238 15.69 -5.36 -21.56
N HIS A 239 16.42 -6.04 -20.66
CA HIS A 239 16.20 -5.97 -19.24
C HIS A 239 16.38 -4.55 -18.68
N LEU A 240 17.48 -3.86 -19.07
CA LEU A 240 17.74 -2.49 -18.63
C LEU A 240 16.67 -1.52 -19.15
N ALA A 241 16.22 -1.67 -20.40
CA ALA A 241 15.14 -0.85 -20.96
C ALA A 241 13.83 -1.07 -20.19
N THR A 242 13.48 -2.32 -19.88
CA THR A 242 12.32 -2.66 -19.06
C THR A 242 12.41 -2.03 -17.68
N ALA A 243 13.55 -2.16 -16.99
CA ALA A 243 13.77 -1.57 -15.68
C ALA A 243 13.61 -0.04 -15.71
N LEU A 244 14.16 0.62 -16.72
CA LEU A 244 14.05 2.08 -16.90
C LEU A 244 12.60 2.52 -17.08
N ILE A 245 11.82 1.82 -17.92
CA ILE A 245 10.40 2.11 -18.15
C ILE A 245 9.62 2.00 -16.86
N LEU A 246 9.82 0.93 -16.08
CA LEU A 246 9.13 0.72 -14.81
C LEU A 246 9.52 1.77 -13.76
N LEU A 247 10.79 2.16 -13.68
CA LEU A 247 11.25 3.22 -12.77
C LEU A 247 10.66 4.59 -13.14
N LEU A 248 10.60 4.92 -14.43
CA LEU A 248 9.97 6.17 -14.89
C LEU A 248 8.48 6.19 -14.56
N ASN A 249 7.78 5.06 -14.72
CA ASN A 249 6.38 4.94 -14.32
C ASN A 249 6.21 5.13 -12.79
N ALA A 250 7.10 4.55 -11.99
CA ALA A 250 7.09 4.70 -10.53
C ALA A 250 7.38 6.15 -10.10
N ALA A 251 8.33 6.83 -10.75
CA ALA A 251 8.68 8.22 -10.46
C ALA A 251 7.52 9.21 -10.66
N GLY A 252 6.53 8.85 -11.45
CA GLY A 252 5.30 9.64 -11.63
C GLY A 252 4.58 9.95 -10.31
N LEU A 253 4.70 9.12 -9.27
CA LEU A 253 4.12 9.39 -7.94
C LEU A 253 4.79 10.56 -7.22
N CYS A 254 6.09 10.80 -7.45
CA CYS A 254 6.80 11.95 -6.90
C CYS A 254 6.23 13.27 -7.47
N ALA A 255 5.82 13.27 -8.75
CA ALA A 255 5.31 14.45 -9.45
C ALA A 255 3.85 14.78 -9.10
N VAL A 256 3.02 13.77 -8.81
CA VAL A 256 1.60 13.97 -8.43
C VAL A 256 1.46 14.82 -7.18
N GLY A 257 2.42 14.74 -6.24
CA GLY A 257 2.47 15.61 -5.06
C GLY A 257 2.65 17.11 -5.36
N ALA A 258 3.20 17.46 -6.52
CA ALA A 258 3.45 18.85 -6.91
C ALA A 258 2.21 19.53 -7.55
N HIS A 259 1.35 18.77 -8.22
CA HIS A 259 0.20 19.30 -8.95
C HIS A 259 -1.10 19.43 -8.14
N GLU A 260 -1.24 18.75 -7.01
CA GLU A 260 -2.46 18.80 -6.18
C GLU A 260 -2.63 20.08 -5.34
N LYS A 261 -1.78 21.10 -5.51
CA LYS A 261 -2.02 22.44 -4.93
C LYS A 261 -3.29 23.12 -5.49
N LYS A 262 -3.93 22.59 -6.54
CA LYS A 262 -5.11 23.20 -7.19
C LYS A 262 -6.47 22.70 -6.68
N PHE A 263 -6.54 21.73 -5.78
CA PHE A 263 -7.80 21.18 -5.27
C PHE A 263 -7.91 21.22 -3.73
N ALA A 264 -7.30 22.22 -3.11
CA ALA A 264 -7.55 22.56 -1.72
C ALA A 264 -8.71 23.59 -1.69
N PHE A 265 -9.96 23.08 -1.67
CA PHE A 265 -11.15 23.77 -1.21
C PHE A 265 -12.00 22.78 -0.43
#